data_86a7aa305c319e5af1e08e79c671d093
#
_entry.id   86a7aa305c319e5af1e08e79c671d093
#
_cell.length_a   1.000
_cell.length_b   1.000
_cell.length_c   1.000
_cell.angle_alpha   90.00
_cell.angle_beta   90.00
_cell.angle_gamma   90.00
#
_symmetry.space_group_name_H-M   'P 1'
#
loop_
_entity.id
_entity.type
_entity.pdbx_description
1 polymer ?
#
loop_
_entity_poly.entity_id
_entity_poly.type
_entity_poly.pdbx_seq_one_letter_code
_entity_poly.pdbx_strand_id
1 'polypeptide(L)'
;MVYQKTIRLIKTDMKKLGLLMIVALMAGSSFGQKYGADSIKCIENLSLYQSYYKQKSYNDAYKYWQVTYDICPASSEKMYVDGVNLLRRKLGKVKGEKKEILIDSLIAVYDRRIENFGSNSGKTAGRKGTDQLRYKSDHPELAYATLESAITEGGKRSEAGTIASYMNTAILMERAEKKTKEDVVKIFGELSEILAYNVSKYEGKTTQKYYLQA
;
A
#
# COMPACT_ATOMS: atom_id res chain seq x y z
N MET A 1 13.69 64.71 -4.35
CA MET A 1 12.54 63.83 -3.94
C MET A 1 12.23 62.73 -4.98
N VAL A 2 12.43 62.95 -6.26
CA VAL A 2 12.18 61.97 -7.33
C VAL A 2 13.14 60.77 -7.32
N TYR A 3 14.44 61.01 -7.03
CA TYR A 3 15.49 59.97 -7.04
C TYR A 3 15.29 58.85 -5.97
N GLN A 4 14.80 59.19 -4.80
CA GLN A 4 14.52 58.21 -3.70
C GLN A 4 13.31 57.32 -4.05
N LYS A 5 12.34 57.82 -4.82
CA LYS A 5 11.16 57.06 -5.23
C LYS A 5 11.52 56.01 -6.29
N THR A 6 12.44 56.33 -7.21
CA THR A 6 12.92 55.40 -8.25
C THR A 6 13.72 54.24 -7.68
N ILE A 7 14.61 54.51 -6.69
CA ILE A 7 15.38 53.46 -6.03
C ILE A 7 14.47 52.49 -5.24
N ARG A 8 13.37 52.98 -4.65
CA ARG A 8 12.40 52.13 -3.94
C ARG A 8 11.62 51.18 -4.90
N LEU A 9 11.24 51.69 -6.05
CA LEU A 9 10.55 50.90 -7.10
C LEU A 9 11.45 49.77 -7.62
N ILE A 10 12.72 50.08 -7.94
CA ILE A 10 13.67 49.09 -8.45
C ILE A 10 13.94 47.99 -7.39
N LYS A 11 14.06 48.35 -6.08
CA LYS A 11 14.24 47.35 -5.01
C LYS A 11 13.02 46.44 -4.77
N THR A 12 11.80 46.97 -4.97
CA THR A 12 10.57 46.15 -4.86
C THR A 12 10.41 45.20 -6.05
N ASP A 13 10.77 45.58 -7.25
CA ASP A 13 10.70 44.73 -8.42
C ASP A 13 11.78 43.64 -8.40
N MET A 14 12.99 43.93 -7.95
CA MET A 14 14.05 42.93 -7.73
C MET A 14 13.66 41.88 -6.66
N LYS A 15 12.96 42.28 -5.60
CA LYS A 15 12.45 41.32 -4.59
C LYS A 15 11.35 40.43 -5.14
N LYS A 16 10.45 40.98 -5.98
CA LYS A 16 9.40 40.19 -6.66
C LYS A 16 9.99 39.23 -7.71
N LEU A 17 11.01 39.67 -8.45
CA LEU A 17 11.72 38.84 -9.41
C LEU A 17 12.47 37.70 -8.73
N GLY A 18 13.14 37.96 -7.59
CA GLY A 18 13.79 36.94 -6.78
C GLY A 18 12.81 35.91 -6.20
N LEU A 19 11.62 36.37 -5.75
CA LEU A 19 10.57 35.49 -5.23
C LEU A 19 9.98 34.61 -6.33
N LEU A 20 9.78 35.15 -7.54
CA LEU A 20 9.31 34.40 -8.71
C LEU A 20 10.34 33.34 -9.17
N MET A 21 11.64 33.63 -9.11
CA MET A 21 12.67 32.63 -9.43
C MET A 21 12.73 31.51 -8.39
N ILE A 22 12.55 31.78 -7.12
CA ILE A 22 12.53 30.75 -6.07
C ILE A 22 11.32 29.83 -6.24
N VAL A 23 10.16 30.37 -6.56
CA VAL A 23 8.93 29.57 -6.82
C VAL A 23 9.08 28.71 -8.07
N ALA A 24 9.74 29.20 -9.12
CA ALA A 24 10.00 28.41 -10.35
C ALA A 24 11.00 27.26 -10.11
N LEU A 25 11.99 27.45 -9.22
CA LEU A 25 12.94 26.39 -8.84
C LEU A 25 12.29 25.29 -7.98
N MET A 26 11.28 25.61 -7.19
CA MET A 26 10.54 24.61 -6.40
C MET A 26 9.53 23.78 -7.26
N ALA A 27 9.00 24.31 -8.33
CA ALA A 27 8.10 23.59 -9.23
C ALA A 27 8.81 22.47 -10.04
N GLY A 28 10.10 22.60 -10.30
CA GLY A 28 10.91 21.59 -11.01
C GLY A 28 11.18 20.32 -10.19
N SER A 29 11.13 20.39 -8.86
CA SER A 29 11.46 19.25 -7.98
C SER A 29 10.36 18.18 -7.93
N SER A 30 9.11 18.53 -8.22
CA SER A 30 7.96 17.60 -8.12
C SER A 30 7.94 16.51 -9.20
N PHE A 31 8.44 16.79 -10.39
CA PHE A 31 8.53 15.80 -11.47
C PHE A 31 9.64 14.78 -11.24
N GLY A 32 10.79 15.20 -10.70
CA GLY A 32 11.90 14.32 -10.36
C GLY A 32 11.57 13.34 -9.24
N GLN A 33 10.76 13.76 -8.24
CA GLN A 33 10.33 12.88 -7.16
C GLN A 33 9.41 11.74 -7.63
N LYS A 34 8.51 12.01 -8.58
CA LYS A 34 7.53 11.02 -9.04
C LYS A 34 8.14 9.93 -9.92
N TYR A 35 9.01 10.31 -10.85
CA TYR A 35 9.54 9.41 -11.87
C TYR A 35 11.02 9.03 -11.65
N GLY A 36 11.60 9.43 -10.53
CA GLY A 36 12.99 9.14 -10.19
C GLY A 36 14.02 9.92 -11.03
N ALA A 37 15.28 9.56 -10.88
CA ALA A 37 16.38 10.23 -11.57
C ALA A 37 16.39 9.99 -13.09
N ASP A 38 15.96 8.80 -13.54
CA ASP A 38 15.81 8.44 -14.96
C ASP A 38 14.31 8.38 -15.33
N SER A 39 13.71 9.55 -15.48
CA SER A 39 12.28 9.69 -15.76
C SER A 39 11.87 9.06 -17.11
N ILE A 40 12.75 9.08 -18.12
CA ILE A 40 12.45 8.49 -19.43
C ILE A 40 12.33 6.98 -19.30
N LYS A 41 13.32 6.33 -18.70
CA LYS A 41 13.32 4.89 -18.46
C LYS A 41 12.19 4.46 -17.56
N CYS A 42 11.84 5.28 -16.54
CA CYS A 42 10.69 5.04 -15.69
C CYS A 42 9.39 5.02 -16.50
N ILE A 43 9.10 6.06 -17.27
CA ILE A 43 7.86 6.22 -18.04
C ILE A 43 7.73 5.10 -19.09
N GLU A 44 8.82 4.75 -19.76
CA GLU A 44 8.86 3.65 -20.73
C GLU A 44 8.47 2.33 -20.07
N ASN A 45 9.17 1.93 -18.99
CA ASN A 45 8.91 0.66 -18.32
C ASN A 45 7.52 0.64 -17.64
N LEU A 46 7.08 1.77 -17.08
CA LEU A 46 5.74 1.93 -16.52
C LEU A 46 4.66 1.67 -17.60
N SER A 47 4.82 2.22 -18.79
CA SER A 47 3.90 2.05 -19.92
C SER A 47 3.91 0.61 -20.44
N LEU A 48 5.09 0.02 -20.58
CA LEU A 48 5.25 -1.36 -21.05
C LEU A 48 4.61 -2.35 -20.09
N TYR A 49 4.91 -2.28 -18.76
CA TYR A 49 4.29 -3.21 -17.82
C TYR A 49 2.77 -3.07 -17.81
N GLN A 50 2.22 -1.85 -17.86
CA GLN A 50 0.76 -1.64 -17.88
C GLN A 50 0.13 -2.22 -19.15
N SER A 51 0.77 -2.04 -20.29
CA SER A 51 0.30 -2.61 -21.57
C SER A 51 0.25 -4.13 -21.52
N TYR A 52 1.36 -4.78 -21.14
CA TYR A 52 1.42 -6.23 -21.00
C TYR A 52 0.46 -6.78 -19.94
N TYR A 53 0.29 -6.04 -18.82
CA TYR A 53 -0.66 -6.43 -17.77
C TYR A 53 -2.11 -6.44 -18.29
N LYS A 54 -2.51 -5.40 -19.06
CA LYS A 54 -3.83 -5.33 -19.70
C LYS A 54 -4.04 -6.48 -20.71
N GLN A 55 -3.00 -6.82 -21.45
CA GLN A 55 -3.00 -7.95 -22.40
C GLN A 55 -2.93 -9.32 -21.70
N LYS A 56 -2.86 -9.36 -20.36
CA LYS A 56 -2.68 -10.59 -19.56
C LYS A 56 -1.37 -11.34 -19.84
N SER A 57 -0.39 -10.69 -20.50
CA SER A 57 0.97 -11.21 -20.68
C SER A 57 1.78 -10.99 -19.42
N TYR A 58 1.46 -11.74 -18.35
CA TYR A 58 1.94 -11.48 -17.01
C TYR A 58 3.46 -11.71 -16.82
N ASN A 59 4.08 -12.53 -17.64
CA ASN A 59 5.54 -12.73 -17.57
C ASN A 59 6.28 -11.49 -18.07
N ASP A 60 5.83 -10.92 -19.19
CA ASP A 60 6.41 -9.68 -19.73
C ASP A 60 6.06 -8.49 -18.83
N ALA A 61 4.81 -8.41 -18.36
CA ALA A 61 4.41 -7.41 -17.38
C ALA A 61 5.32 -7.43 -16.14
N TYR A 62 5.66 -8.60 -15.61
CA TYR A 62 6.52 -8.74 -14.43
C TYR A 62 7.93 -8.21 -14.69
N LYS A 63 8.51 -8.48 -15.86
CA LYS A 63 9.84 -8.02 -16.24
C LYS A 63 9.94 -6.49 -16.19
N TYR A 64 9.01 -5.78 -16.83
CA TYR A 64 8.99 -4.32 -16.85
C TYR A 64 8.52 -3.72 -15.53
N TRP A 65 7.63 -4.41 -14.80
CA TRP A 65 7.21 -4.03 -13.47
C TRP A 65 8.39 -3.99 -12.49
N GLN A 66 9.27 -5.00 -12.50
CA GLN A 66 10.46 -5.01 -11.63
C GLN A 66 11.31 -3.76 -11.85
N VAL A 67 11.59 -3.41 -13.10
CA VAL A 67 12.36 -2.21 -13.41
C VAL A 67 11.67 -0.96 -12.86
N THR A 68 10.36 -0.81 -13.12
CA THR A 68 9.59 0.35 -12.64
C THR A 68 9.58 0.42 -11.11
N TYR A 69 9.36 -0.72 -10.45
CA TYR A 69 9.36 -0.84 -8.99
C TYR A 69 10.68 -0.38 -8.37
N ASP A 70 11.81 -0.69 -9.02
CA ASP A 70 13.14 -0.35 -8.51
C ASP A 70 13.48 1.13 -8.72
N ILE A 71 13.26 1.66 -9.94
CA ILE A 71 13.80 2.98 -10.31
C ILE A 71 12.85 4.15 -10.01
N CYS A 72 11.53 3.91 -9.91
CA CYS A 72 10.56 4.98 -9.69
C CYS A 72 9.39 4.57 -8.78
N PRO A 73 9.67 4.30 -7.50
CA PRO A 73 8.68 3.78 -6.54
C PRO A 73 7.48 4.71 -6.32
N ALA A 74 7.63 6.01 -6.47
CA ALA A 74 6.56 6.99 -6.31
C ALA A 74 5.72 7.22 -7.59
N SER A 75 6.00 6.51 -8.68
CA SER A 75 5.37 6.76 -9.99
C SER A 75 3.88 6.43 -10.02
N SER A 76 3.45 5.36 -9.36
CA SER A 76 2.06 4.88 -9.40
C SER A 76 1.72 3.94 -8.25
N GLU A 77 0.71 4.29 -7.44
CA GLU A 77 0.20 3.39 -6.41
C GLU A 77 -0.35 2.07 -6.99
N LYS A 78 -0.96 2.14 -8.19
CA LYS A 78 -1.46 0.96 -8.90
C LYS A 78 -0.37 -0.07 -9.21
N MET A 79 0.87 0.37 -9.42
CA MET A 79 2.03 -0.50 -9.65
C MET A 79 2.21 -1.52 -8.51
N TYR A 80 1.97 -1.12 -7.27
CA TYR A 80 2.06 -2.01 -6.10
C TYR A 80 0.91 -3.02 -6.06
N VAL A 81 -0.31 -2.59 -6.41
CA VAL A 81 -1.46 -3.51 -6.49
C VAL A 81 -1.25 -4.56 -7.57
N ASP A 82 -0.79 -4.15 -8.74
CA ASP A 82 -0.50 -5.06 -9.86
C ASP A 82 0.70 -5.97 -9.52
N GLY A 83 1.73 -5.44 -8.83
CA GLY A 83 2.90 -6.19 -8.37
C GLY A 83 2.55 -7.34 -7.44
N VAL A 84 1.67 -7.10 -6.46
CA VAL A 84 1.13 -8.15 -5.58
C VAL A 84 0.48 -9.26 -6.41
N ASN A 85 -0.34 -8.90 -7.39
CA ASN A 85 -1.00 -9.89 -8.26
C ASN A 85 -0.01 -10.67 -9.13
N LEU A 86 1.03 -10.01 -9.66
CA LEU A 86 2.09 -10.64 -10.44
C LEU A 86 2.89 -11.64 -9.60
N LEU A 87 3.27 -11.24 -8.37
CA LEU A 87 4.01 -12.09 -7.44
C LEU A 87 3.18 -13.30 -6.99
N ARG A 88 1.90 -13.13 -6.65
CA ARG A 88 1.00 -14.24 -6.31
C ARG A 88 0.88 -15.26 -7.44
N ARG A 89 0.84 -14.82 -8.70
CA ARG A 89 0.83 -15.72 -9.87
C ARG A 89 2.13 -16.50 -10.00
N LYS A 90 3.28 -15.90 -9.67
CA LYS A 90 4.58 -16.58 -9.67
C LYS A 90 4.70 -17.56 -8.51
N LEU A 91 4.21 -17.20 -7.31
CA LEU A 91 4.21 -18.08 -6.14
C LEU A 91 3.50 -19.41 -6.40
N GLY A 92 2.44 -19.42 -7.20
CA GLY A 92 1.76 -20.65 -7.59
C GLY A 92 2.58 -21.61 -8.49
N LYS A 93 3.75 -21.16 -8.99
CA LYS A 93 4.58 -21.92 -9.93
C LYS A 93 5.95 -22.33 -9.39
N VAL A 94 6.29 -21.94 -8.18
CA VAL A 94 7.61 -22.17 -7.56
C VAL A 94 7.49 -22.90 -6.24
N LYS A 95 8.57 -23.57 -5.83
CA LYS A 95 8.68 -24.31 -4.57
C LYS A 95 10.04 -24.04 -3.90
N GLY A 96 10.17 -24.47 -2.65
CA GLY A 96 11.42 -24.37 -1.88
C GLY A 96 11.90 -22.93 -1.70
N GLU A 97 13.19 -22.73 -1.64
CA GLU A 97 13.85 -21.44 -1.37
C GLU A 97 13.36 -20.31 -2.29
N LYS A 98 13.15 -20.59 -3.59
CA LYS A 98 12.61 -19.60 -4.53
C LYS A 98 11.22 -19.09 -4.14
N LYS A 99 10.41 -19.94 -3.50
CA LYS A 99 9.10 -19.55 -2.99
C LYS A 99 9.24 -18.59 -1.82
N GLU A 100 10.14 -18.87 -0.88
CA GLU A 100 10.38 -18.00 0.28
C GLU A 100 10.86 -16.60 -0.15
N ILE A 101 11.81 -16.50 -1.07
CA ILE A 101 12.29 -15.23 -1.65
C ILE A 101 11.12 -14.43 -2.27
N LEU A 102 10.21 -15.11 -2.98
CA LEU A 102 9.05 -14.43 -3.58
C LEU A 102 8.01 -14.01 -2.53
N ILE A 103 7.85 -14.77 -1.44
CA ILE A 103 6.99 -14.37 -0.33
C ILE A 103 7.54 -13.11 0.33
N ASP A 104 8.83 -13.07 0.62
CA ASP A 104 9.47 -11.88 1.20
C ASP A 104 9.36 -10.67 0.25
N SER A 105 9.55 -10.87 -1.04
CA SER A 105 9.32 -9.83 -2.06
C SER A 105 7.87 -9.35 -2.07
N LEU A 106 6.89 -10.25 -1.93
CA LEU A 106 5.47 -9.91 -1.85
C LEU A 106 5.17 -9.02 -0.64
N ILE A 107 5.72 -9.38 0.52
CA ILE A 107 5.55 -8.60 1.76
C ILE A 107 6.21 -7.23 1.64
N ALA A 108 7.42 -7.16 1.08
CA ALA A 108 8.13 -5.90 0.83
C ALA A 108 7.37 -4.94 -0.11
N VAL A 109 6.60 -5.47 -1.07
CA VAL A 109 5.76 -4.64 -1.95
C VAL A 109 4.69 -3.87 -1.15
N TYR A 110 4.11 -4.48 -0.13
CA TYR A 110 3.15 -3.79 0.74
C TYR A 110 3.81 -2.70 1.58
N ASP A 111 4.97 -2.98 2.17
CA ASP A 111 5.69 -2.02 3.00
C ASP A 111 6.10 -0.80 2.18
N ARG A 112 6.67 -1.03 1.00
CA ARG A 112 7.07 0.06 0.11
C ARG A 112 5.88 0.84 -0.45
N ARG A 113 4.69 0.21 -0.59
CA ARG A 113 3.47 0.94 -0.92
C ARG A 113 3.06 1.87 0.21
N ILE A 114 3.09 1.42 1.47
CA ILE A 114 2.76 2.24 2.64
C ILE A 114 3.74 3.42 2.73
N GLU A 115 5.02 3.16 2.54
CA GLU A 115 6.08 4.18 2.55
C GLU A 115 5.84 5.29 1.51
N ASN A 116 5.51 4.92 0.27
CA ASN A 116 5.35 5.88 -0.82
C ASN A 116 3.94 6.46 -0.94
N PHE A 117 2.90 5.77 -0.44
CA PHE A 117 1.48 6.13 -0.61
C PHE A 117 0.68 5.88 0.65
N GLY A 118 1.10 6.43 1.78
CA GLY A 118 0.54 6.16 3.12
C GLY A 118 -0.94 6.45 3.36
N SER A 119 -1.67 7.01 2.38
CA SER A 119 -3.06 7.46 2.54
C SER A 119 -4.10 6.37 2.86
N ASN A 120 -3.76 5.10 2.77
CA ASN A 120 -4.61 3.95 3.11
C ASN A 120 -3.78 2.83 3.75
N SER A 121 -2.88 3.20 4.66
CA SER A 121 -1.94 2.29 5.32
C SER A 121 -2.64 1.12 6.01
N GLY A 122 -3.69 1.34 6.79
CA GLY A 122 -4.46 0.29 7.45
C GLY A 122 -5.07 -0.73 6.48
N LYS A 123 -5.62 -0.28 5.35
CA LYS A 123 -6.14 -1.19 4.32
C LYS A 123 -5.01 -1.99 3.65
N THR A 124 -3.86 -1.35 3.39
CA THR A 124 -2.69 -2.00 2.79
C THR A 124 -2.07 -3.00 3.77
N ALA A 125 -1.94 -2.62 5.05
CA ALA A 125 -1.47 -3.48 6.12
C ALA A 125 -2.40 -4.70 6.34
N GLY A 126 -3.73 -4.51 6.29
CA GLY A 126 -4.69 -5.61 6.37
C GLY A 126 -4.51 -6.66 5.27
N ARG A 127 -4.25 -6.23 4.05
CA ARG A 127 -3.94 -7.14 2.93
C ARG A 127 -2.57 -7.80 3.08
N LYS A 128 -1.57 -7.09 3.61
CA LYS A 128 -0.26 -7.65 3.98
C LYS A 128 -0.44 -8.76 5.01
N GLY A 129 -1.13 -8.49 6.12
CA GLY A 129 -1.38 -9.47 7.17
C GLY A 129 -2.14 -10.70 6.67
N THR A 130 -3.11 -10.52 5.77
CA THR A 130 -3.82 -11.64 5.12
C THR A 130 -2.88 -12.51 4.27
N ASP A 131 -1.93 -11.92 3.57
CA ASP A 131 -0.92 -12.68 2.81
C ASP A 131 0.13 -13.32 3.72
N GLN A 132 0.52 -12.67 4.82
CA GLN A 132 1.37 -13.28 5.84
C GLN A 132 0.71 -14.52 6.44
N LEU A 133 -0.57 -14.46 6.81
CA LEU A 133 -1.33 -15.60 7.29
C LEU A 133 -1.37 -16.74 6.24
N ARG A 134 -1.52 -16.41 4.96
CA ARG A 134 -1.58 -17.38 3.87
C ARG A 134 -0.26 -18.07 3.57
N TYR A 135 0.83 -17.33 3.59
CA TYR A 135 2.12 -17.79 3.07
C TYR A 135 3.16 -18.08 4.14
N LYS A 136 2.95 -17.58 5.38
CA LYS A 136 3.79 -17.80 6.56
C LYS A 136 2.93 -18.29 7.74
N SER A 137 2.09 -19.29 7.49
CA SER A 137 1.14 -19.84 8.48
C SER A 137 1.79 -20.50 9.69
N ASP A 138 3.04 -20.89 9.57
CA ASP A 138 3.93 -21.40 10.65
C ASP A 138 4.43 -20.28 11.58
N HIS A 139 4.29 -19.02 11.18
CA HIS A 139 4.64 -17.83 11.97
C HIS A 139 3.42 -16.89 12.13
N PRO A 140 2.34 -17.33 12.80
CA PRO A 140 1.11 -16.55 12.90
C PRO A 140 1.28 -15.22 13.64
N GLU A 141 2.30 -15.08 14.49
CA GLU A 141 2.62 -13.84 15.20
C GLU A 141 2.92 -12.67 14.26
N LEU A 142 3.52 -12.92 13.09
CA LEU A 142 3.79 -11.90 12.09
C LEU A 142 2.49 -11.34 11.50
N ALA A 143 1.57 -12.23 11.16
CA ALA A 143 0.25 -11.86 10.65
C ALA A 143 -0.58 -11.17 11.74
N TYR A 144 -0.53 -11.68 12.97
CA TYR A 144 -1.25 -11.13 14.12
C TYR A 144 -0.91 -9.66 14.34
N ALA A 145 0.36 -9.33 14.52
CA ALA A 145 0.80 -7.96 14.78
C ALA A 145 0.40 -6.99 13.64
N THR A 146 0.54 -7.45 12.38
CA THR A 146 0.17 -6.64 11.21
C THR A 146 -1.33 -6.40 11.12
N LEU A 147 -2.15 -7.43 11.39
CA LEU A 147 -3.61 -7.36 11.32
C LEU A 147 -4.20 -6.55 12.49
N GLU A 148 -3.65 -6.69 13.70
CA GLU A 148 -4.02 -5.89 14.86
C GLU A 148 -3.83 -4.39 14.58
N SER A 149 -2.66 -4.01 14.08
CA SER A 149 -2.38 -2.63 13.68
C SER A 149 -3.33 -2.14 12.57
N ALA A 150 -3.61 -3.00 11.58
CA ALA A 150 -4.50 -2.68 10.47
C ALA A 150 -5.95 -2.45 10.93
N ILE A 151 -6.45 -3.25 11.89
CA ILE A 151 -7.78 -3.07 12.48
C ILE A 151 -7.83 -1.80 13.33
N THR A 152 -6.80 -1.56 14.14
CA THR A 152 -6.72 -0.36 14.98
C THR A 152 -6.75 0.92 14.11
N GLU A 153 -5.98 0.97 13.03
CA GLU A 153 -5.95 2.12 12.11
C GLU A 153 -7.21 2.22 11.24
N GLY A 154 -7.70 1.08 10.75
CA GLY A 154 -8.86 1.02 9.86
C GLY A 154 -10.18 1.26 10.58
N GLY A 155 -10.34 0.75 11.80
CA GLY A 155 -11.57 0.78 12.57
C GLY A 155 -12.76 0.31 11.73
N LYS A 156 -13.84 1.08 11.71
CA LYS A 156 -15.04 0.81 10.91
C LYS A 156 -14.81 0.77 9.39
N ARG A 157 -13.62 1.16 8.90
CA ARG A 157 -13.27 1.08 7.47
C ARG A 157 -12.51 -0.21 7.11
N SER A 158 -12.28 -1.09 8.07
CA SER A 158 -11.59 -2.36 7.85
C SER A 158 -12.33 -3.23 6.83
N GLU A 159 -11.56 -3.84 5.91
CA GLU A 159 -12.14 -4.76 4.92
C GLU A 159 -12.56 -6.07 5.60
N ALA A 160 -13.65 -6.67 5.14
CA ALA A 160 -14.17 -7.94 5.67
C ALA A 160 -13.10 -9.04 5.72
N GLY A 161 -12.27 -9.16 4.66
CA GLY A 161 -11.16 -10.12 4.61
C GLY A 161 -10.08 -9.86 5.68
N THR A 162 -9.82 -8.60 6.04
CA THR A 162 -8.90 -8.24 7.13
C THR A 162 -9.46 -8.66 8.48
N ILE A 163 -10.76 -8.43 8.72
CA ILE A 163 -11.46 -8.81 9.94
C ILE A 163 -11.42 -10.33 10.13
N ALA A 164 -11.80 -11.09 9.10
CA ALA A 164 -11.75 -12.55 9.13
C ALA A 164 -10.32 -13.09 9.33
N SER A 165 -9.33 -12.50 8.67
CA SER A 165 -7.93 -12.89 8.83
C SER A 165 -7.42 -12.62 10.24
N TYR A 166 -7.79 -11.49 10.85
CA TYR A 166 -7.39 -11.17 12.21
C TYR A 166 -8.00 -12.13 13.23
N MET A 167 -9.30 -12.43 13.10
CA MET A 167 -9.96 -13.43 13.96
C MET A 167 -9.30 -14.81 13.84
N ASN A 168 -9.07 -15.28 12.59
CA ASN A 168 -8.39 -16.56 12.37
C ASN A 168 -6.98 -16.59 12.98
N THR A 169 -6.25 -15.48 12.89
CA THR A 169 -4.90 -15.40 13.44
C THR A 169 -4.93 -15.39 14.97
N ALA A 170 -5.92 -14.71 15.59
CA ALA A 170 -6.11 -14.73 17.05
C ALA A 170 -6.38 -16.15 17.57
N ILE A 171 -7.18 -16.95 16.86
CA ILE A 171 -7.43 -18.37 17.17
C ILE A 171 -6.14 -19.20 17.03
N LEU A 172 -5.32 -18.94 16.00
CA LEU A 172 -4.04 -19.63 15.85
C LEU A 172 -3.06 -19.28 16.98
N MET A 173 -3.06 -18.02 17.43
CA MET A 173 -2.24 -17.57 18.57
C MET A 173 -2.69 -18.21 19.88
N GLU A 174 -4.00 -18.40 20.08
CA GLU A 174 -4.54 -19.13 21.25
C GLU A 174 -4.12 -20.60 21.21
N ARG A 175 -4.27 -21.28 20.08
CA ARG A 175 -3.84 -22.68 19.93
C ARG A 175 -2.33 -22.87 20.11
N ALA A 176 -1.54 -21.85 19.84
CA ALA A 176 -0.10 -21.82 20.08
C ALA A 176 0.26 -21.35 21.51
N GLU A 177 -0.73 -21.23 22.41
CA GLU A 177 -0.58 -20.77 23.81
C GLU A 177 0.06 -19.38 23.95
N LYS A 178 -0.01 -18.57 22.88
CA LYS A 178 0.50 -17.18 22.85
C LYS A 178 -0.59 -16.14 23.18
N LYS A 179 -1.85 -16.56 23.24
CA LYS A 179 -3.03 -15.80 23.65
C LYS A 179 -3.96 -16.66 24.49
N THR A 180 -4.75 -16.03 25.34
CA THR A 180 -5.77 -16.73 26.14
C THR A 180 -7.10 -16.80 25.39
N LYS A 181 -8.03 -17.64 25.88
CA LYS A 181 -9.40 -17.69 25.36
C LYS A 181 -10.13 -16.36 25.58
N GLU A 182 -9.85 -15.71 26.70
CA GLU A 182 -10.40 -14.40 27.07
C GLU A 182 -9.94 -13.33 26.07
N ASP A 183 -8.67 -13.36 25.63
CA ASP A 183 -8.16 -12.47 24.58
C ASP A 183 -8.93 -12.67 23.27
N VAL A 184 -9.18 -13.93 22.87
CA VAL A 184 -9.92 -14.26 21.65
C VAL A 184 -11.36 -13.77 21.73
N VAL A 185 -12.03 -13.95 22.87
CA VAL A 185 -13.40 -13.47 23.10
C VAL A 185 -13.48 -11.94 23.04
N LYS A 186 -12.49 -11.25 23.62
CA LYS A 186 -12.41 -9.79 23.55
C LYS A 186 -12.25 -9.30 22.11
N ILE A 187 -11.33 -9.89 21.34
CA ILE A 187 -11.11 -9.60 19.94
C ILE A 187 -12.40 -9.84 19.13
N PHE A 188 -13.08 -10.96 19.37
CA PHE A 188 -14.38 -11.25 18.74
C PHE A 188 -15.41 -10.16 19.00
N GLY A 189 -15.51 -9.66 20.24
CA GLY A 189 -16.42 -8.56 20.59
C GLY A 189 -16.11 -7.30 19.78
N GLU A 190 -14.83 -6.86 19.74
CA GLU A 190 -14.41 -5.69 18.99
C GLU A 190 -14.67 -5.82 17.48
N LEU A 191 -14.37 -6.98 16.89
CA LEU A 191 -14.62 -7.24 15.48
C LEU A 191 -16.10 -7.32 15.14
N SER A 192 -16.94 -7.85 16.04
CA SER A 192 -18.40 -7.94 15.87
C SER A 192 -19.03 -6.56 15.74
N GLU A 193 -18.56 -5.56 16.50
CA GLU A 193 -19.03 -4.18 16.36
C GLU A 193 -18.69 -3.59 14.99
N ILE A 194 -17.48 -3.85 14.47
CA ILE A 194 -17.07 -3.40 13.13
C ILE A 194 -17.90 -4.09 12.04
N LEU A 195 -18.15 -5.40 12.20
CA LEU A 195 -18.99 -6.18 11.27
C LEU A 195 -20.41 -5.66 11.25
N ALA A 196 -21.06 -5.52 12.43
CA ALA A 196 -22.42 -5.01 12.54
C ALA A 196 -22.61 -3.64 11.88
N TYR A 197 -21.66 -2.72 12.12
CA TYR A 197 -21.64 -1.41 11.46
C TYR A 197 -21.61 -1.53 9.94
N ASN A 198 -20.74 -2.38 9.39
CA ASN A 198 -20.58 -2.51 7.94
C ASN A 198 -21.72 -3.29 7.28
N VAL A 199 -22.29 -4.28 7.96
CA VAL A 199 -23.50 -5.00 7.49
C VAL A 199 -24.66 -4.01 7.32
N SER A 200 -24.88 -3.13 8.30
CA SER A 200 -25.90 -2.08 8.22
C SER A 200 -25.58 -1.04 7.13
N LYS A 201 -24.33 -0.54 7.11
CA LYS A 201 -23.87 0.48 6.14
C LYS A 201 -24.01 0.04 4.68
N TYR A 202 -23.81 -1.23 4.42
CA TYR A 202 -23.87 -1.81 3.06
C TYR A 202 -25.16 -2.61 2.80
N GLU A 203 -26.21 -2.37 3.59
CA GLU A 203 -27.49 -3.03 3.41
C GLU A 203 -28.01 -2.93 1.96
N GLY A 204 -28.43 -4.04 1.39
CA GLY A 204 -28.88 -4.16 -0.01
C GLY A 204 -27.77 -4.03 -1.08
N LYS A 205 -26.52 -3.84 -0.70
CA LYS A 205 -25.38 -3.76 -1.66
C LYS A 205 -24.62 -5.08 -1.73
N THR A 206 -24.04 -5.38 -2.88
CA THR A 206 -23.17 -6.57 -3.09
C THR A 206 -22.06 -6.67 -2.05
N THR A 207 -21.56 -5.56 -1.53
CA THR A 207 -20.50 -5.50 -0.51
C THR A 207 -20.96 -6.09 0.83
N GLN A 208 -22.26 -6.02 1.19
CA GLN A 208 -22.80 -6.53 2.46
C GLN A 208 -22.47 -8.01 2.67
N LYS A 209 -22.59 -8.83 1.62
CA LYS A 209 -22.35 -10.27 1.70
C LYS A 209 -20.95 -10.64 2.23
N TYR A 210 -19.94 -9.81 1.94
CA TYR A 210 -18.57 -10.07 2.43
C TYR A 210 -18.46 -9.89 3.94
N TYR A 211 -19.21 -8.93 4.53
CA TYR A 211 -19.24 -8.71 5.97
C TYR A 211 -20.15 -9.72 6.70
N LEU A 212 -21.15 -10.27 6.01
CA LEU A 212 -21.96 -11.37 6.57
C LEU A 212 -21.22 -12.71 6.60
N GLN A 213 -20.16 -12.86 5.81
CA GLN A 213 -19.34 -14.07 5.72
C GLN A 213 -18.02 -13.99 6.52
N ALA A 214 -17.67 -12.83 7.03
CA ALA A 214 -16.46 -12.62 7.81
C ALA A 214 -16.67 -12.95 9.28
#